data_15ed56b9f804c10ca82f78e7bf379ebf
#
_entry.id   15ed56b9f804c10ca82f78e7bf379ebf
#
_cell.length_a   1.000
_cell.length_b   1.000
_cell.length_c   1.000
_cell.angle_alpha   90.00
_cell.angle_beta   90.00
_cell.angle_gamma   90.00
#
_symmetry.space_group_name_H-M   'P 1'
#
loop_
_entity.id
_entity.type
_entity.pdbx_description
1 polymer ?
#
loop_
_entity_poly.entity_id
_entity_poly.type
_entity_poly.pdbx_seq_one_letter_code
_entity_poly.pdbx_strand_id
1 'polypeptide(L)'
;GNAEIKYGILDIQPGTQNGFGYNGADHGSIFKAGNTIAIEVAGPVTLSIGGCQYSKGDITVTNGDGTYSETRAAATANCLGHGDDSTIDFAYTGGASVLTINFSATTYVPVINIFASQDGSEVSTPEVNRIYNFDFTKDTMTAAGTYGFMTINEDSLAANFNGAQHGVEFKDGNTFTFPVSGNTIFKFGGCQYSAGSFTATASDANGKFVENPVKGQTSACYHQDGTTADITYVGGAGTVTIAVTGGKMYVPNITVVPARYDIDVVPYEQKTATVNVNGTTLTVVTGATITDNATVTVSKGE
;
A
#
# COMPACT_ATOMS: atom_id res chain seq x y z
N GLY A 1 -27.05 -4.18 -8.66
CA GLY A 1 -28.10 -3.32 -8.09
C GLY A 1 -27.79 -1.86 -8.34
N ASN A 2 -28.84 -1.04 -8.45
CA ASN A 2 -28.71 0.40 -8.72
C ASN A 2 -28.89 1.23 -7.43
N ALA A 3 -28.71 0.63 -6.27
CA ALA A 3 -28.89 1.28 -4.99
C ALA A 3 -27.52 1.64 -4.39
N GLU A 4 -27.50 2.75 -3.65
CA GLU A 4 -26.40 3.07 -2.73
C GLU A 4 -26.12 1.90 -1.80
N ILE A 5 -24.87 1.57 -1.58
CA ILE A 5 -24.46 0.52 -0.67
C ILE A 5 -23.50 1.12 0.35
N LYS A 6 -23.87 1.01 1.65
CA LYS A 6 -22.98 1.35 2.77
C LYS A 6 -22.31 0.09 3.30
N TYR A 7 -21.00 0.08 3.34
CA TYR A 7 -20.23 -1.03 3.86
C TYR A 7 -19.11 -0.51 4.79
N GLY A 8 -19.38 -0.49 6.07
CA GLY A 8 -18.49 0.12 7.06
C GLY A 8 -18.32 1.61 6.79
N ILE A 9 -17.06 2.02 6.56
CA ILE A 9 -16.71 3.41 6.22
C ILE A 9 -16.88 3.74 4.73
N LEU A 10 -17.24 2.75 3.90
CA LEU A 10 -17.41 2.92 2.46
C LEU A 10 -18.85 3.28 2.14
N ASP A 11 -19.04 4.36 1.41
CA ASP A 11 -20.31 4.75 0.79
C ASP A 11 -20.17 4.61 -0.72
N ILE A 12 -20.84 3.60 -1.29
CA ILE A 12 -20.74 3.25 -2.70
C ILE A 12 -21.95 3.79 -3.43
N GLN A 13 -21.72 4.73 -4.35
CA GLN A 13 -22.77 5.37 -5.13
C GLN A 13 -22.78 4.85 -6.59
N PRO A 14 -23.97 4.46 -7.10
CA PRO A 14 -24.11 4.10 -8.49
C PRO A 14 -24.06 5.34 -9.37
N GLY A 15 -23.25 5.27 -10.41
CA GLY A 15 -23.25 6.29 -11.47
C GLY A 15 -24.41 6.09 -12.47
N THR A 16 -24.40 6.89 -13.52
CA THR A 16 -25.42 6.88 -14.58
C THR A 16 -25.42 5.59 -15.43
N GLN A 17 -24.33 4.83 -15.39
CA GLN A 17 -24.20 3.57 -16.12
C GLN A 17 -24.40 2.35 -15.21
N ASN A 18 -25.60 2.19 -14.73
CA ASN A 18 -26.16 1.00 -14.06
C ASN A 18 -25.18 -0.05 -13.51
N GLY A 19 -25.13 -0.13 -12.19
CA GLY A 19 -24.92 -1.36 -11.44
C GLY A 19 -23.48 -1.75 -11.15
N PHE A 20 -23.30 -2.10 -9.89
CA PHE A 20 -22.14 -2.87 -9.41
C PHE A 20 -22.32 -4.33 -9.85
N GLY A 21 -21.23 -4.98 -10.17
CA GLY A 21 -21.18 -6.42 -10.44
C GLY A 21 -20.12 -7.09 -9.58
N TYR A 22 -20.15 -8.40 -9.55
CA TYR A 22 -19.10 -9.21 -8.95
C TYR A 22 -18.60 -10.22 -9.99
N ASN A 23 -17.31 -10.34 -10.18
CA ASN A 23 -16.69 -11.19 -11.19
C ASN A 23 -15.74 -12.25 -10.61
N GLY A 24 -16.12 -12.84 -9.51
CA GLY A 24 -15.30 -13.85 -8.83
C GLY A 24 -14.23 -13.25 -7.88
N ALA A 25 -13.61 -14.11 -7.10
CA ALA A 25 -12.64 -13.71 -6.09
C ALA A 25 -11.40 -13.01 -6.69
N ASP A 26 -10.98 -13.47 -7.87
CA ASP A 26 -9.76 -12.97 -8.50
C ASP A 26 -9.92 -11.56 -9.11
N HIS A 27 -11.13 -11.20 -9.52
CA HIS A 27 -11.41 -9.92 -10.16
C HIS A 27 -12.16 -8.95 -9.25
N GLY A 28 -12.83 -9.46 -8.22
CA GLY A 28 -13.56 -8.66 -7.25
C GLY A 28 -14.81 -7.99 -7.80
N SER A 29 -15.08 -6.79 -7.32
CA SER A 29 -16.23 -5.98 -7.72
C SER A 29 -15.96 -5.24 -9.02
N ILE A 30 -17.01 -5.11 -9.83
CA ILE A 30 -16.98 -4.36 -11.10
C ILE A 30 -17.58 -3.00 -10.86
N PHE A 31 -16.82 -1.96 -11.09
CA PHE A 31 -17.28 -0.58 -11.14
C PHE A 31 -17.33 -0.10 -12.58
N LYS A 32 -18.32 0.71 -12.91
CA LYS A 32 -18.48 1.30 -14.25
C LYS A 32 -18.25 2.80 -14.21
N ALA A 33 -18.13 3.39 -15.37
CA ALA A 33 -17.96 4.84 -15.49
C ALA A 33 -19.02 5.60 -14.67
N GLY A 34 -18.55 6.53 -13.87
CA GLY A 34 -19.37 7.35 -12.98
C GLY A 34 -19.80 6.68 -11.66
N ASN A 35 -19.44 5.41 -11.40
CA ASN A 35 -19.56 4.89 -10.04
C ASN A 35 -18.53 5.58 -9.14
N THR A 36 -18.87 5.77 -7.88
CA THR A 36 -17.99 6.36 -6.88
C THR A 36 -17.98 5.59 -5.58
N ILE A 37 -16.89 5.68 -4.85
CA ILE A 37 -16.77 5.22 -3.48
C ILE A 37 -16.31 6.41 -2.65
N ALA A 38 -17.08 6.78 -1.64
CA ALA A 38 -16.71 7.80 -0.67
C ALA A 38 -16.18 7.15 0.61
N ILE A 39 -15.12 7.71 1.17
CA ILE A 39 -14.42 7.19 2.36
C ILE A 39 -14.12 8.36 3.29
N GLU A 40 -14.66 8.33 4.50
CA GLU A 40 -14.28 9.29 5.54
C GLU A 40 -12.91 8.94 6.12
N VAL A 41 -12.00 9.92 6.12
CA VAL A 41 -10.66 9.79 6.68
C VAL A 41 -10.41 10.87 7.73
N ALA A 42 -9.72 10.51 8.81
CA ALA A 42 -9.40 11.44 9.89
C ALA A 42 -8.13 12.27 9.64
N GLY A 43 -7.37 11.93 8.61
CA GLY A 43 -6.09 12.56 8.30
C GLY A 43 -5.38 11.86 7.14
N PRO A 44 -4.06 11.96 7.04
CA PRO A 44 -3.29 11.34 5.98
C PRO A 44 -3.50 9.84 5.88
N VAL A 45 -3.74 9.35 4.65
CA VAL A 45 -3.91 7.91 4.37
C VAL A 45 -3.30 7.55 3.03
N THR A 46 -2.91 6.30 2.88
CA THR A 46 -2.68 5.69 1.58
C THR A 46 -3.84 4.76 1.26
N LEU A 47 -4.48 4.98 0.11
CA LEU A 47 -5.44 4.07 -0.47
C LEU A 47 -4.69 3.14 -1.42
N SER A 48 -4.73 1.85 -1.15
CA SER A 48 -4.08 0.81 -1.96
C SER A 48 -5.18 -0.02 -2.61
N ILE A 49 -5.41 0.21 -3.90
CA ILE A 49 -6.50 -0.39 -4.67
C ILE A 49 -5.94 -1.54 -5.48
N GLY A 50 -6.43 -2.75 -5.26
CA GLY A 50 -6.04 -3.90 -6.06
C GLY A 50 -6.43 -3.67 -7.51
N GLY A 51 -5.46 -3.79 -8.42
CA GLY A 51 -5.67 -3.60 -9.84
C GLY A 51 -5.99 -4.89 -10.57
N CYS A 52 -6.41 -4.75 -11.81
CA CYS A 52 -6.66 -5.88 -12.71
C CYS A 52 -6.41 -5.48 -14.16
N GLN A 53 -5.68 -6.31 -14.90
CA GLN A 53 -5.36 -6.10 -16.32
C GLN A 53 -6.60 -5.94 -17.22
N TYR A 54 -7.78 -6.38 -16.77
CA TYR A 54 -9.03 -6.23 -17.50
C TYR A 54 -9.70 -4.87 -17.28
N SER A 55 -9.18 -4.05 -16.38
CA SER A 55 -9.64 -2.68 -16.19
C SER A 55 -9.29 -1.82 -17.40
N LYS A 56 -10.22 -0.93 -17.80
CA LYS A 56 -10.12 -0.15 -19.03
C LYS A 56 -10.14 1.36 -18.83
N GLY A 57 -10.09 1.81 -17.61
CA GLY A 57 -10.19 3.22 -17.30
C GLY A 57 -9.12 3.68 -16.34
N ASP A 58 -9.37 4.88 -15.85
CA ASP A 58 -8.57 5.48 -14.80
C ASP A 58 -9.36 5.50 -13.50
N ILE A 59 -8.64 5.48 -12.41
CA ILE A 59 -9.14 5.75 -11.06
C ILE A 59 -8.69 7.16 -10.70
N THR A 60 -9.62 8.02 -10.30
CA THR A 60 -9.32 9.35 -9.79
C THR A 60 -9.77 9.42 -8.33
N VAL A 61 -8.89 9.82 -7.44
CA VAL A 61 -9.19 10.08 -6.04
C VAL A 61 -9.16 11.58 -5.79
N THR A 62 -10.24 12.11 -5.22
CA THR A 62 -10.36 13.53 -4.85
C THR A 62 -10.76 13.65 -3.39
N ASN A 63 -10.42 14.77 -2.74
CA ASN A 63 -10.96 15.11 -1.42
C ASN A 63 -12.17 16.04 -1.52
N GLY A 64 -12.88 16.21 -0.41
CA GLY A 64 -14.16 16.93 -0.38
C GLY A 64 -14.06 18.43 -0.73
N ASP A 65 -12.92 19.07 -0.52
CA ASP A 65 -12.69 20.49 -0.83
C ASP A 65 -11.99 20.71 -2.19
N GLY A 66 -11.63 19.65 -2.91
CA GLY A 66 -11.01 19.69 -4.22
C GLY A 66 -9.53 20.11 -4.23
N THR A 67 -8.88 20.19 -3.08
CA THR A 67 -7.45 20.53 -2.99
C THR A 67 -6.54 19.36 -3.31
N TYR A 68 -7.07 18.14 -3.25
CA TYR A 68 -6.39 16.92 -3.66
C TYR A 68 -7.15 16.26 -4.82
N SER A 69 -6.40 15.95 -5.87
CA SER A 69 -6.90 15.17 -7.01
C SER A 69 -5.74 14.42 -7.65
N GLU A 70 -5.82 13.11 -7.67
CA GLU A 70 -4.82 12.25 -8.27
C GLU A 70 -5.49 11.21 -9.17
N THR A 71 -4.94 10.99 -10.35
CA THR A 71 -5.47 10.04 -11.36
C THR A 71 -4.40 9.03 -11.73
N ARG A 72 -4.79 7.76 -11.76
CA ARG A 72 -3.94 6.63 -12.15
C ARG A 72 -4.68 5.69 -13.08
N ALA A 73 -3.96 5.06 -14.01
CA ALA A 73 -4.50 3.98 -14.80
C ALA A 73 -4.89 2.79 -13.91
N ALA A 74 -6.08 2.24 -14.13
CA ALA A 74 -6.59 1.12 -13.33
C ALA A 74 -6.04 -0.24 -13.76
N ALA A 75 -5.53 -0.36 -14.99
CA ALA A 75 -4.96 -1.61 -15.50
C ALA A 75 -3.59 -1.89 -14.90
N THR A 76 -3.40 -3.12 -14.45
CA THR A 76 -2.12 -3.65 -13.98
C THR A 76 -1.71 -4.88 -14.81
N ALA A 77 -0.49 -5.42 -14.59
CA ALA A 77 0.00 -6.58 -15.33
C ALA A 77 -0.86 -7.82 -15.11
N ASN A 78 -1.34 -8.02 -13.89
CA ASN A 78 -2.24 -9.11 -13.52
C ASN A 78 -3.34 -8.62 -12.58
N CYS A 79 -4.32 -9.49 -12.35
CA CYS A 79 -5.26 -9.24 -11.26
C CYS A 79 -4.66 -9.69 -9.93
N LEU A 80 -4.95 -8.97 -8.87
CA LEU A 80 -4.62 -9.41 -7.52
C LEU A 80 -5.19 -10.81 -7.29
N GLY A 81 -4.39 -11.72 -6.73
CA GLY A 81 -4.77 -13.13 -6.57
C GLY A 81 -4.33 -14.06 -7.72
N HIS A 82 -3.84 -13.55 -8.84
CA HIS A 82 -3.24 -14.30 -9.93
C HIS A 82 -1.71 -14.35 -9.88
N GLY A 83 -1.10 -14.21 -8.70
CA GLY A 83 0.35 -14.27 -8.48
C GLY A 83 1.07 -12.93 -8.67
N ASP A 84 0.32 -11.85 -8.69
CA ASP A 84 0.81 -10.50 -8.72
C ASP A 84 -0.04 -9.69 -7.71
N ASP A 85 0.57 -9.25 -6.64
CA ASP A 85 -0.08 -8.43 -5.61
C ASP A 85 -0.02 -6.94 -5.94
N SER A 86 0.02 -6.59 -7.23
CA SER A 86 0.10 -5.22 -7.67
C SER A 86 -1.12 -4.41 -7.24
N THR A 87 -0.84 -3.22 -6.73
CA THR A 87 -1.84 -2.26 -6.30
C THR A 87 -1.59 -0.91 -6.94
N ILE A 88 -2.64 -0.12 -7.00
CA ILE A 88 -2.61 1.28 -7.40
C ILE A 88 -2.73 2.09 -6.13
N ASP A 89 -1.66 2.78 -5.77
CA ASP A 89 -1.58 3.50 -4.50
C ASP A 89 -1.82 5.00 -4.70
N PHE A 90 -2.67 5.57 -3.84
CA PHE A 90 -2.97 7.00 -3.76
C PHE A 90 -2.58 7.51 -2.39
N ALA A 91 -1.68 8.48 -2.33
CA ALA A 91 -1.19 9.06 -1.06
C ALA A 91 -1.88 10.40 -0.77
N TYR A 92 -2.85 10.37 0.12
CA TYR A 92 -3.46 11.59 0.65
C TYR A 92 -2.71 12.07 1.89
N THR A 93 -2.24 13.31 1.87
CA THR A 93 -1.46 13.92 2.96
C THR A 93 -2.20 15.01 3.72
N GLY A 94 -3.47 15.25 3.37
CA GLY A 94 -4.30 16.29 3.98
C GLY A 94 -4.89 15.91 5.34
N GLY A 95 -5.66 16.81 5.92
CA GLY A 95 -6.40 16.61 7.16
C GLY A 95 -7.63 15.73 7.00
N ALA A 96 -8.50 15.74 8.02
CA ALA A 96 -9.78 15.02 7.97
C ALA A 96 -10.62 15.46 6.75
N SER A 97 -11.12 14.50 5.98
CA SER A 97 -11.86 14.75 4.74
C SER A 97 -12.68 13.53 4.32
N VAL A 98 -13.52 13.71 3.31
CA VAL A 98 -14.12 12.61 2.55
C VAL A 98 -13.33 12.44 1.26
N LEU A 99 -12.68 11.30 1.10
CA LEU A 99 -12.04 10.93 -0.17
C LEU A 99 -13.05 10.25 -1.07
N THR A 100 -13.12 10.68 -2.33
CA THR A 100 -13.99 10.09 -3.35
C THR A 100 -13.16 9.43 -4.43
N ILE A 101 -13.34 8.13 -4.58
CA ILE A 101 -12.77 7.33 -5.66
C ILE A 101 -13.75 7.34 -6.83
N ASN A 102 -13.31 7.80 -7.99
CA ASN A 102 -14.09 7.88 -9.22
C ASN A 102 -13.52 6.91 -10.26
N PHE A 103 -14.40 6.25 -11.00
CA PHE A 103 -14.03 5.32 -12.06
C PHE A 103 -14.44 5.90 -13.44
N SER A 104 -13.49 6.03 -14.37
CA SER A 104 -13.73 6.59 -15.69
C SER A 104 -14.30 5.57 -16.69
N ALA A 105 -14.10 4.29 -16.47
CA ALA A 105 -14.60 3.17 -17.27
C ALA A 105 -14.76 1.91 -16.41
N THR A 106 -15.03 0.79 -17.05
CA THR A 106 -15.14 -0.51 -16.36
C THR A 106 -13.82 -0.83 -15.67
N THR A 107 -13.88 -0.99 -14.35
CA THR A 107 -12.76 -1.27 -13.48
C THR A 107 -13.09 -2.44 -12.57
N TYR A 108 -12.19 -3.39 -12.48
CA TYR A 108 -12.27 -4.54 -11.58
C TYR A 108 -11.44 -4.25 -10.34
N VAL A 109 -12.07 -4.32 -9.18
CA VAL A 109 -11.45 -3.99 -7.89
C VAL A 109 -11.60 -5.18 -6.95
N PRO A 110 -10.57 -6.03 -6.82
CA PRO A 110 -10.59 -7.16 -5.90
C PRO A 110 -10.46 -6.72 -4.43
N VAL A 111 -9.74 -5.63 -4.17
CA VAL A 111 -9.52 -5.16 -2.79
C VAL A 111 -9.26 -3.65 -2.76
N ILE A 112 -9.68 -3.02 -1.66
CA ILE A 112 -9.27 -1.67 -1.27
C ILE A 112 -8.74 -1.77 0.15
N ASN A 113 -7.49 -1.38 0.32
CA ASN A 113 -6.87 -1.23 1.64
C ASN A 113 -6.69 0.25 1.94
N ILE A 114 -6.91 0.62 3.19
CA ILE A 114 -6.76 1.98 3.69
C ILE A 114 -5.75 1.93 4.83
N PHE A 115 -4.64 2.63 4.65
CA PHE A 115 -3.59 2.70 5.65
C PHE A 115 -3.44 4.14 6.13
N ALA A 116 -3.45 4.35 7.44
CA ALA A 116 -2.99 5.62 7.98
C ALA A 116 -1.56 5.85 7.47
N SER A 117 -1.30 6.99 6.86
CA SER A 117 0.04 7.39 6.46
C SER A 117 0.53 8.54 7.34
N GLN A 118 1.85 8.66 7.46
CA GLN A 118 2.49 9.66 8.30
C GLN A 118 3.80 10.10 7.68
N ASP A 119 4.21 11.33 7.95
CA ASP A 119 5.57 11.76 7.64
C ASP A 119 6.56 10.95 8.48
N GLY A 120 7.36 10.16 7.81
CA GLY A 120 8.35 9.29 8.45
C GLY A 120 9.45 10.07 9.16
N SER A 121 9.73 11.29 8.71
CA SER A 121 10.76 12.15 9.30
C SER A 121 10.40 12.67 10.70
N GLU A 122 9.14 12.60 11.09
CA GLU A 122 8.64 13.03 12.41
C GLU A 122 8.46 11.86 13.39
N VAL A 123 8.70 10.62 12.96
CA VAL A 123 8.43 9.41 13.76
C VAL A 123 9.72 8.72 14.13
N SER A 124 9.98 8.54 15.40
CA SER A 124 11.20 7.88 15.88
C SER A 124 11.14 6.35 15.84
N THR A 125 9.95 5.75 15.85
CA THR A 125 9.77 4.31 15.84
C THR A 125 8.59 3.95 14.95
N PRO A 126 8.80 3.16 13.86
CA PRO A 126 7.72 2.77 12.98
C PRO A 126 6.78 1.77 13.67
N GLU A 127 5.48 1.97 13.49
CA GLU A 127 4.42 1.07 13.91
C GLU A 127 4.01 0.14 12.77
N VAL A 128 3.63 -1.07 13.09
CA VAL A 128 3.01 -1.99 12.12
C VAL A 128 1.67 -1.42 11.62
N ASN A 129 1.28 -1.73 10.40
CA ASN A 129 0.02 -1.27 9.77
C ASN A 129 -0.08 0.25 9.50
N ARG A 130 1.02 0.95 9.50
CA ARG A 130 1.07 2.35 9.10
C ARG A 130 2.11 2.53 8.00
N ILE A 131 1.77 3.33 6.99
CA ILE A 131 2.69 3.68 5.92
C ILE A 131 3.40 4.97 6.29
N TYR A 132 4.70 5.05 6.02
CA TYR A 132 5.52 6.22 6.28
C TYR A 132 6.09 6.75 4.97
N ASN A 133 5.96 8.06 4.77
CA ASN A 133 6.50 8.75 3.61
C ASN A 133 7.63 9.68 4.03
N PHE A 134 8.75 9.62 3.32
CA PHE A 134 9.86 10.56 3.41
C PHE A 134 9.88 11.37 2.12
N ASP A 135 9.57 12.66 2.21
CA ASP A 135 9.40 13.57 1.08
C ASP A 135 10.70 14.32 0.80
N PHE A 136 11.41 13.92 -0.24
CA PHE A 136 12.63 14.56 -0.72
C PHE A 136 12.37 15.62 -1.80
N THR A 137 11.11 15.94 -2.12
CA THR A 137 10.77 16.99 -3.06
C THR A 137 10.97 18.40 -2.46
N LYS A 138 11.23 18.44 -1.16
CA LYS A 138 11.61 19.63 -0.38
C LYS A 138 13.09 19.56 -0.04
N ASP A 139 13.75 20.70 -0.01
CA ASP A 139 15.18 20.81 0.33
C ASP A 139 15.40 20.68 1.86
N THR A 140 14.99 19.57 2.46
CA THR A 140 15.00 19.35 3.91
C THR A 140 15.84 18.16 4.37
N MET A 141 16.04 17.16 3.51
CA MET A 141 16.77 15.93 3.84
C MET A 141 17.95 15.73 2.88
N THR A 142 18.83 16.72 2.79
CA THR A 142 19.93 16.78 1.82
C THR A 142 21.31 16.49 2.41
N ALA A 143 21.38 16.12 3.69
CA ALA A 143 22.62 15.82 4.39
C ALA A 143 22.54 14.50 5.14
N ALA A 144 23.71 13.99 5.55
CA ALA A 144 23.79 12.90 6.52
C ALA A 144 23.09 13.29 7.84
N GLY A 145 22.32 12.37 8.37
CA GLY A 145 21.56 12.62 9.61
C GLY A 145 20.44 11.64 9.84
N THR A 146 19.78 11.79 10.97
CA THR A 146 18.60 11.00 11.31
C THR A 146 17.34 11.83 11.11
N TYR A 147 16.43 11.31 10.31
CA TYR A 147 15.15 11.91 9.96
C TYR A 147 14.05 10.94 10.40
N GLY A 148 13.46 11.20 11.56
CA GLY A 148 12.57 10.25 12.18
C GLY A 148 13.26 8.92 12.48
N PHE A 149 12.76 7.83 11.90
CA PHE A 149 13.39 6.51 12.06
C PHE A 149 14.33 6.14 10.90
N MET A 150 14.48 6.99 9.89
CA MET A 150 15.46 6.81 8.80
C MET A 150 16.77 7.52 9.15
N THR A 151 17.88 6.85 8.91
CA THR A 151 19.21 7.47 8.98
C THR A 151 19.84 7.48 7.60
N ILE A 152 20.28 8.66 7.14
CA ILE A 152 21.09 8.84 5.94
C ILE A 152 22.55 8.93 6.36
N ASN A 153 23.39 8.06 5.83
CA ASN A 153 24.83 8.13 6.01
C ASN A 153 25.49 8.50 4.68
N GLU A 154 26.41 9.42 4.74
CA GLU A 154 27.23 9.85 3.62
C GLU A 154 28.68 9.49 3.88
N ASP A 155 29.27 8.70 3.01
CA ASP A 155 30.71 8.48 2.98
C ASP A 155 31.35 9.50 2.03
N SER A 156 31.30 10.79 2.34
CA SER A 156 32.01 11.84 1.59
C SER A 156 31.23 12.64 0.53
N LEU A 157 29.96 12.46 0.30
CA LEU A 157 29.29 13.12 -0.80
C LEU A 157 28.00 13.81 -0.34
N ALA A 158 28.03 15.13 -0.35
CA ALA A 158 26.80 15.90 -0.16
C ALA A 158 25.74 15.43 -1.17
N ALA A 159 24.61 15.00 -0.65
CA ALA A 159 23.40 14.86 -1.44
C ALA A 159 23.01 16.22 -2.00
N ASN A 160 22.61 16.28 -3.27
CA ASN A 160 22.24 17.53 -3.91
C ASN A 160 20.74 17.55 -4.18
N PHE A 161 20.05 18.57 -3.68
CA PHE A 161 18.67 18.79 -4.08
C PHE A 161 18.60 19.17 -5.57
N ASN A 162 17.79 18.45 -6.32
CA ASN A 162 17.66 18.63 -7.76
C ASN A 162 16.22 19.01 -8.19
N GLY A 163 15.57 19.78 -7.35
CA GLY A 163 14.21 20.26 -7.57
C GLY A 163 13.12 19.25 -7.21
N ALA A 164 11.90 19.76 -7.08
CA ALA A 164 10.75 18.98 -6.64
C ALA A 164 10.43 17.75 -7.53
N GLN A 165 10.83 17.79 -8.79
CA GLN A 165 10.57 16.69 -9.71
C GLN A 165 11.48 15.49 -9.51
N HIS A 166 12.73 15.72 -9.16
CA HIS A 166 13.77 14.69 -9.07
C HIS A 166 14.13 14.37 -7.62
N GLY A 167 13.77 15.25 -6.69
CA GLY A 167 14.13 15.13 -5.30
C GLY A 167 15.62 15.32 -5.06
N VAL A 168 16.21 14.45 -4.28
CA VAL A 168 17.62 14.51 -3.89
C VAL A 168 18.44 13.51 -4.71
N GLU A 169 19.58 13.96 -5.23
CA GLU A 169 20.57 13.11 -5.88
C GLU A 169 21.46 12.46 -4.81
N PHE A 170 21.40 11.15 -4.71
CA PHE A 170 22.32 10.34 -3.90
C PHE A 170 23.34 9.65 -4.81
N LYS A 171 24.53 9.43 -4.30
CA LYS A 171 25.66 8.88 -5.04
C LYS A 171 26.06 7.50 -4.54
N ASP A 172 26.89 6.84 -5.33
CA ASP A 172 27.47 5.55 -4.95
C ASP A 172 28.12 5.64 -3.56
N GLY A 173 27.74 4.72 -2.66
CA GLY A 173 28.16 4.69 -1.26
C GLY A 173 27.22 5.40 -0.26
N ASN A 174 26.28 6.24 -0.68
CA ASN A 174 25.26 6.76 0.24
C ASN A 174 24.32 5.64 0.71
N THR A 175 23.92 5.67 1.96
CA THR A 175 23.06 4.64 2.54
C THR A 175 21.87 5.22 3.28
N PHE A 176 20.77 4.47 3.24
CA PHE A 176 19.57 4.66 4.04
C PHE A 176 19.45 3.50 5.01
N THR A 177 19.31 3.78 6.30
CA THR A 177 19.18 2.75 7.33
C THR A 177 17.85 2.90 8.04
N PHE A 178 17.11 1.80 8.16
CA PHE A 178 15.78 1.75 8.75
C PHE A 178 15.70 0.63 9.79
N PRO A 179 15.16 0.88 10.99
CA PRO A 179 14.70 -0.19 11.87
C PRO A 179 13.46 -0.86 11.25
N VAL A 180 13.38 -2.17 11.35
CA VAL A 180 12.25 -2.96 10.88
C VAL A 180 11.78 -3.91 11.98
N SER A 181 10.48 -4.12 12.08
CA SER A 181 9.86 -5.07 13.00
C SER A 181 9.53 -6.43 12.38
N GLY A 182 9.71 -6.56 11.07
CA GLY A 182 9.41 -7.75 10.28
C GLY A 182 9.46 -7.43 8.78
N ASN A 183 8.74 -8.20 7.99
CA ASN A 183 8.65 -7.97 6.54
C ASN A 183 8.35 -6.49 6.25
N THR A 184 9.01 -5.90 5.30
CA THR A 184 8.88 -4.46 4.99
C THR A 184 9.14 -4.23 3.51
N ILE A 185 8.33 -3.38 2.89
CA ILE A 185 8.58 -2.92 1.52
C ILE A 185 9.07 -1.47 1.59
N PHE A 186 10.20 -1.20 0.97
CA PHE A 186 10.73 0.14 0.77
C PHE A 186 10.52 0.50 -0.69
N LYS A 187 9.66 1.49 -0.94
CA LYS A 187 9.35 1.98 -2.28
C LYS A 187 10.11 3.29 -2.50
N PHE A 188 11.13 3.23 -3.33
CA PHE A 188 11.89 4.42 -3.72
C PHE A 188 11.25 5.03 -4.95
N GLY A 189 10.74 6.24 -4.83
CA GLY A 189 10.29 7.01 -5.99
C GLY A 189 11.45 7.13 -6.96
N GLY A 190 11.32 6.49 -8.10
CA GLY A 190 12.41 6.43 -9.07
C GLY A 190 12.39 7.59 -10.05
N CYS A 191 13.43 7.65 -10.88
CA CYS A 191 13.53 8.60 -11.96
C CYS A 191 14.33 8.01 -13.12
N GLN A 192 13.87 8.21 -14.34
CA GLN A 192 14.54 7.76 -15.56
C GLN A 192 15.99 8.24 -15.71
N TYR A 193 16.37 9.27 -14.96
CA TYR A 193 17.74 9.80 -14.94
C TYR A 193 18.64 9.10 -13.92
N SER A 194 18.09 8.20 -13.11
CA SER A 194 18.87 7.37 -12.19
C SER A 194 19.68 6.34 -12.98
N ALA A 195 20.97 6.22 -12.68
CA ALA A 195 21.89 5.29 -13.36
C ALA A 195 22.41 4.19 -12.42
N GLY A 196 22.10 4.27 -11.12
CA GLY A 196 22.54 3.34 -10.10
C GLY A 196 21.51 2.26 -9.80
N SER A 197 21.83 1.48 -8.78
CA SER A 197 20.96 0.47 -8.19
C SER A 197 20.90 0.66 -6.67
N PHE A 198 19.88 0.10 -6.05
CA PHE A 198 19.80 -0.05 -4.61
C PHE A 198 20.24 -1.46 -4.21
N THR A 199 21.23 -1.56 -3.33
CA THR A 199 21.68 -2.84 -2.77
C THR A 199 21.35 -2.85 -1.27
N ALA A 200 20.57 -3.83 -0.84
CA ALA A 200 20.09 -3.92 0.52
C ALA A 200 20.82 -4.99 1.33
N THR A 201 21.02 -4.73 2.61
CA THR A 201 21.52 -5.68 3.62
C THR A 201 20.65 -5.62 4.85
N ALA A 202 20.57 -6.71 5.60
CA ALA A 202 19.82 -6.77 6.86
C ALA A 202 20.69 -7.26 7.99
N SER A 203 20.42 -6.78 9.22
CA SER A 203 21.08 -7.29 10.44
C SER A 203 20.55 -8.67 10.85
N ASP A 204 19.34 -9.04 10.44
CA ASP A 204 18.82 -10.39 10.61
C ASP A 204 19.52 -11.35 9.63
N ALA A 205 20.24 -12.34 10.15
CA ALA A 205 20.98 -13.31 9.35
C ALA A 205 20.06 -14.21 8.49
N ASN A 206 18.79 -14.33 8.84
CA ASN A 206 17.77 -15.09 8.09
C ASN A 206 16.98 -14.18 7.12
N GLY A 207 17.17 -12.88 7.22
CA GLY A 207 16.50 -11.92 6.37
C GLY A 207 16.88 -12.08 4.90
N LYS A 208 15.90 -11.94 4.03
CA LYS A 208 16.04 -12.09 2.58
C LYS A 208 15.40 -10.91 1.86
N PHE A 209 15.82 -10.69 0.65
CA PHE A 209 15.23 -9.72 -0.26
C PHE A 209 14.67 -10.45 -1.49
N VAL A 210 13.48 -10.03 -1.95
CA VAL A 210 12.85 -10.66 -3.14
C VAL A 210 13.71 -10.40 -4.38
N GLU A 211 14.21 -9.16 -4.52
CA GLU A 211 15.18 -8.76 -5.55
C GLU A 211 16.27 -7.93 -4.88
N ASN A 212 17.53 -8.20 -5.22
CA ASN A 212 18.68 -7.47 -4.69
C ASN A 212 19.93 -7.73 -5.55
N PRO A 213 20.49 -6.73 -6.21
CA PRO A 213 20.12 -5.31 -6.21
C PRO A 213 18.88 -4.99 -7.05
N VAL A 214 18.19 -3.89 -6.71
CA VAL A 214 17.07 -3.33 -7.48
C VAL A 214 17.56 -2.13 -8.29
N LYS A 215 17.24 -2.09 -9.58
CA LYS A 215 17.57 -0.93 -10.43
C LYS A 215 16.73 0.28 -10.02
N GLY A 216 17.38 1.43 -9.89
CA GLY A 216 16.72 2.67 -9.56
C GLY A 216 16.10 3.41 -10.73
N GLN A 217 16.40 3.01 -11.95
CA GLN A 217 15.84 3.63 -13.14
C GLN A 217 14.42 3.13 -13.39
N THR A 218 13.49 4.06 -13.53
CA THR A 218 12.09 3.81 -13.86
C THR A 218 11.75 4.44 -15.23
N SER A 219 10.53 4.19 -15.72
CA SER A 219 10.07 4.72 -17.01
C SER A 219 9.92 6.23 -17.03
N ALA A 220 9.62 6.83 -15.88
CA ALA A 220 9.51 8.28 -15.69
C ALA A 220 9.96 8.66 -14.28
N CYS A 221 9.92 9.95 -13.95
CA CYS A 221 10.10 10.34 -12.56
C CYS A 221 8.81 10.11 -11.79
N TYR A 222 8.92 9.72 -10.52
CA TYR A 222 7.82 9.32 -9.65
C TYR A 222 6.59 10.24 -9.71
N HIS A 223 6.81 11.55 -9.71
CA HIS A 223 5.72 12.53 -9.74
C HIS A 223 4.93 12.55 -11.06
N GLN A 224 5.43 11.89 -12.11
CA GLN A 224 4.76 11.82 -13.43
C GLN A 224 3.90 10.56 -13.55
N ASP A 225 4.35 9.42 -13.07
CA ASP A 225 3.63 8.15 -13.22
C ASP A 225 3.55 7.31 -11.94
N GLY A 226 4.17 7.76 -10.84
CA GLY A 226 4.17 7.08 -9.56
C GLY A 226 4.95 5.78 -9.51
N THR A 227 5.77 5.49 -10.52
CA THR A 227 6.61 4.29 -10.50
C THR A 227 7.67 4.36 -9.40
N THR A 228 7.91 3.21 -8.77
CA THR A 228 8.88 3.05 -7.69
C THR A 228 9.82 1.90 -7.96
N ALA A 229 11.04 2.00 -7.43
CA ALA A 229 11.94 0.86 -7.29
C ALA A 229 11.67 0.22 -5.91
N ASP A 230 11.14 -0.99 -5.91
CA ASP A 230 10.65 -1.63 -4.70
C ASP A 230 11.66 -2.63 -4.15
N ILE A 231 12.06 -2.44 -2.90
CA ILE A 231 12.93 -3.35 -2.16
C ILE A 231 12.08 -4.05 -1.11
N THR A 232 11.81 -5.33 -1.32
CA THR A 232 11.00 -6.14 -0.42
C THR A 232 11.89 -6.97 0.48
N TYR A 233 11.89 -6.64 1.76
CA TYR A 233 12.53 -7.39 2.84
C TYR A 233 11.57 -8.42 3.42
N VAL A 234 12.05 -9.64 3.58
CA VAL A 234 11.33 -10.75 4.24
C VAL A 234 12.23 -11.29 5.34
N GLY A 235 11.84 -11.05 6.59
CA GLY A 235 12.65 -11.43 7.75
C GLY A 235 12.06 -10.97 9.07
N GLY A 236 12.80 -11.16 10.14
CA GLY A 236 12.45 -10.73 11.49
C GLY A 236 12.76 -9.25 11.76
N ALA A 237 12.57 -8.86 13.01
CA ALA A 237 12.93 -7.53 13.48
C ALA A 237 14.45 -7.30 13.40
N GLY A 238 14.85 -6.08 13.06
CA GLY A 238 16.26 -5.72 12.93
C GLY A 238 16.45 -4.37 12.26
N THR A 239 17.52 -4.27 11.49
CA THR A 239 17.87 -3.08 10.72
C THR A 239 18.08 -3.48 9.25
N VAL A 240 17.48 -2.73 8.34
CA VAL A 240 17.76 -2.82 6.91
C VAL A 240 18.55 -1.60 6.48
N THR A 241 19.67 -1.83 5.81
CA THR A 241 20.50 -0.78 5.20
C THR A 241 20.45 -0.92 3.69
N ILE A 242 20.08 0.15 3.01
CA ILE A 242 19.94 0.23 1.56
C ILE A 242 20.99 1.19 1.04
N ALA A 243 21.93 0.70 0.26
CA ALA A 243 23.01 1.46 -0.34
C ALA A 243 22.71 1.81 -1.80
N VAL A 244 23.05 3.01 -2.20
CA VAL A 244 23.16 3.38 -3.62
C VAL A 244 24.45 2.79 -4.16
N THR A 245 24.39 2.05 -5.26
CA THR A 245 25.54 1.36 -5.86
C THR A 245 25.58 1.53 -7.37
N GLY A 246 26.79 1.61 -7.92
CA GLY A 246 27.02 1.60 -9.36
C GLY A 246 26.61 2.86 -10.11
N GLY A 247 26.35 3.95 -9.41
CA GLY A 247 25.97 5.21 -10.04
C GLY A 247 25.23 6.14 -9.09
N LYS A 248 24.46 7.07 -9.65
CA LYS A 248 23.67 8.03 -8.89
C LYS A 248 22.19 7.71 -8.97
N MET A 249 21.46 8.14 -7.96
CA MET A 249 20.04 7.98 -7.82
C MET A 249 19.38 9.32 -7.56
N TYR A 250 18.29 9.59 -8.26
CA TYR A 250 17.38 10.68 -7.93
C TYR A 250 16.20 10.10 -7.17
N VAL A 251 16.02 10.54 -5.95
CA VAL A 251 15.00 10.02 -5.03
C VAL A 251 14.07 11.15 -4.62
N PRO A 252 12.89 11.27 -5.22
CA PRO A 252 11.89 12.26 -4.82
C PRO A 252 11.14 11.85 -3.55
N ASN A 253 10.98 10.55 -3.29
CA ASN A 253 10.38 10.08 -2.05
C ASN A 253 10.81 8.65 -1.72
N ILE A 254 10.66 8.28 -0.47
CA ILE A 254 10.72 6.90 0.00
C ILE A 254 9.44 6.63 0.78
N THR A 255 8.72 5.58 0.39
CA THR A 255 7.59 5.07 1.16
C THR A 255 7.99 3.77 1.84
N VAL A 256 7.87 3.74 3.15
CA VAL A 256 8.12 2.54 3.96
C VAL A 256 6.77 1.93 4.33
N VAL A 257 6.57 0.69 3.91
CA VAL A 257 5.39 -0.11 4.21
C VAL A 257 5.83 -1.24 5.14
N PRO A 258 5.80 -1.05 6.48
CA PRO A 258 6.08 -2.12 7.43
C PRO A 258 5.09 -3.26 7.18
N ALA A 259 5.51 -4.48 7.49
CA ALA A 259 4.73 -5.67 7.23
C ALA A 259 3.25 -5.38 7.44
N ARG A 260 2.54 -5.36 6.36
CA ARG A 260 1.16 -5.80 6.43
C ARG A 260 1.28 -7.14 7.11
N TYR A 261 0.49 -7.40 8.16
CA TYR A 261 0.42 -8.75 8.65
C TYR A 261 0.54 -9.64 7.42
N ASP A 262 1.60 -10.47 7.32
CA ASP A 262 1.31 -11.75 6.79
C ASP A 262 0.04 -12.09 7.57
N ILE A 263 -1.08 -11.84 6.95
CA ILE A 263 -2.21 -12.67 7.24
C ILE A 263 -1.56 -13.98 6.88
N ASP A 264 -0.95 -14.64 7.89
CA ASP A 264 -0.91 -16.04 7.88
C ASP A 264 -2.34 -16.33 7.48
N VAL A 265 -2.52 -16.64 6.21
CA VAL A 265 -3.69 -17.34 5.77
C VAL A 265 -3.45 -18.66 6.44
N VAL A 266 -3.66 -18.64 7.76
CA VAL A 266 -3.90 -19.84 8.52
C VAL A 266 -5.03 -20.40 7.73
N PRO A 267 -4.78 -21.50 6.98
CA PRO A 267 -5.78 -22.05 6.07
C PRO A 267 -7.02 -22.12 6.95
N TYR A 268 -8.08 -21.45 6.52
CA TYR A 268 -9.32 -21.31 7.28
C TYR A 268 -9.67 -22.73 7.76
N GLU A 269 -9.22 -23.07 8.97
CA GLU A 269 -9.63 -24.29 9.63
C GLU A 269 -11.09 -24.05 9.99
N GLN A 270 -11.94 -24.54 9.11
CA GLN A 270 -13.35 -24.56 9.32
C GLN A 270 -13.61 -25.35 10.61
N LYS A 271 -13.60 -24.65 11.75
CA LYS A 271 -13.96 -25.27 13.02
C LYS A 271 -15.45 -25.51 12.99
N THR A 272 -15.83 -26.77 12.90
CA THR A 272 -17.20 -27.21 13.04
C THR A 272 -17.49 -27.52 14.51
N ALA A 273 -18.48 -26.84 15.08
CA ALA A 273 -19.04 -27.24 16.38
C ALA A 273 -20.35 -28.01 16.13
N THR A 274 -20.51 -29.13 16.77
CA THR A 274 -21.74 -29.91 16.71
C THR A 274 -22.61 -29.55 17.92
N VAL A 275 -23.78 -28.98 17.68
CA VAL A 275 -24.74 -28.65 18.73
C VAL A 275 -25.96 -29.55 18.60
N ASN A 276 -26.36 -30.20 19.68
CA ASN A 276 -27.58 -31.02 19.72
C ASN A 276 -28.73 -30.19 20.27
N VAL A 277 -29.74 -29.92 19.44
CA VAL A 277 -30.94 -29.20 19.83
C VAL A 277 -32.13 -30.13 19.66
N ASN A 278 -32.76 -30.52 20.77
CA ASN A 278 -33.94 -31.38 20.80
C ASN A 278 -33.77 -32.70 20.00
N GLY A 279 -32.61 -33.35 20.10
CA GLY A 279 -32.32 -34.60 19.41
C GLY A 279 -31.88 -34.43 17.95
N THR A 280 -31.82 -33.21 17.44
CA THR A 280 -31.30 -32.90 16.10
C THR A 280 -29.88 -32.34 16.21
N THR A 281 -28.94 -32.98 15.53
CA THR A 281 -27.55 -32.54 15.48
C THR A 281 -27.41 -31.46 14.42
N LEU A 282 -27.03 -30.26 14.83
CA LEU A 282 -26.70 -29.15 13.93
C LEU A 282 -25.18 -28.95 13.86
N THR A 283 -24.66 -28.87 12.67
CA THR A 283 -23.26 -28.49 12.46
C THR A 283 -23.19 -27.00 12.22
N VAL A 284 -22.56 -26.26 13.15
CA VAL A 284 -22.37 -24.83 13.03
C VAL A 284 -20.97 -24.59 12.51
N VAL A 285 -20.88 -23.91 11.36
CA VAL A 285 -19.64 -23.47 10.77
C VAL A 285 -19.42 -22.02 11.19
N THR A 286 -18.34 -21.75 11.91
CA THR A 286 -18.05 -20.37 12.32
C THR A 286 -16.73 -19.91 11.71
N GLY A 287 -16.70 -18.69 11.22
CA GLY A 287 -15.51 -17.98 10.75
C GLY A 287 -14.78 -17.20 11.85
N ALA A 288 -15.14 -17.38 13.12
CA ALA A 288 -14.55 -16.70 14.26
C ALA A 288 -13.86 -17.69 15.20
N THR A 289 -12.79 -17.25 15.85
CA THR A 289 -12.16 -18.01 16.95
C THR A 289 -13.17 -18.11 18.08
N ILE A 290 -13.69 -19.31 18.35
CA ILE A 290 -14.52 -19.57 19.52
C ILE A 290 -13.56 -19.78 20.70
N THR A 291 -13.57 -18.88 21.66
CA THR A 291 -12.97 -19.12 22.97
C THR A 291 -13.90 -20.04 23.78
N ASP A 292 -13.35 -20.81 24.71
CA ASP A 292 -14.02 -21.89 25.44
C ASP A 292 -15.31 -21.53 26.21
N ASN A 293 -15.77 -20.30 26.13
CA ASN A 293 -17.02 -19.80 26.77
C ASN A 293 -17.93 -19.03 25.81
N ALA A 294 -17.86 -19.27 24.50
CA ALA A 294 -18.73 -18.61 23.55
C ALA A 294 -20.18 -19.16 23.66
N THR A 295 -21.12 -18.26 23.91
CA THR A 295 -22.56 -18.60 23.85
C THR A 295 -23.00 -18.46 22.39
N VAL A 296 -23.43 -19.56 21.79
CA VAL A 296 -24.01 -19.56 20.45
C VAL A 296 -25.52 -19.38 20.58
N THR A 297 -26.04 -18.24 20.17
CA THR A 297 -27.48 -18.05 20.06
C THR A 297 -27.93 -18.47 18.66
N VAL A 298 -28.69 -19.53 18.55
CA VAL A 298 -29.32 -19.96 17.31
C VAL A 298 -30.70 -19.33 17.25
N SER A 299 -30.90 -18.31 16.42
CA SER A 299 -32.24 -17.82 16.10
C SER A 299 -32.78 -18.61 14.90
N LYS A 300 -34.01 -19.11 15.05
CA LYS A 300 -34.75 -19.71 13.92
C LYS A 300 -35.11 -18.56 12.98
N GLY A 301 -34.48 -18.51 11.79
CA GLY A 301 -34.97 -17.68 10.72
C GLY A 301 -36.33 -18.17 10.24
N GLU A 302 -37.29 -17.25 10.13
CA GLU A 302 -38.54 -17.50 9.42
C GLU A 302 -38.29 -17.52 7.92
#